data_a3978ca0b59996c6488a133398a561e1
#
_entry.id   a3978ca0b59996c6488a133398a561e1
#
_cell.length_a   1.000
_cell.length_b   1.000
_cell.length_c   1.000
_cell.angle_alpha   90.00
_cell.angle_beta   90.00
_cell.angle_gamma   90.00
#
_symmetry.space_group_name_H-M   'P 1'
#
loop_
_entity.id
_entity.type
_entity.pdbx_description
1 polymer ?
#
loop_
_entity_poly.entity_id
_entity_poly.type
_entity_poly.pdbx_seq_one_letter_code
_entity_poly.pdbx_strand_id
1 'polypeptide(L)'
;MNDLSIARILNRQESFGVQSADPAKPSLDIAFGIDERYARYMGVLMTSLIANNVDCFLIFHVFTDSIRNEDRQRLSQLAEQFSVSIHIYYINPVSVQNLPAANHYSPATYYRLLIPAILQGKITRLLYLDSDIICISKLTNISEIPMGNTIAAIVPDV
;
A
#
# COMPACT_ATOMS: atom_id res chain seq x y z
N MET A 1 -10.24 -17.94 0.03
CA MET A 1 -10.66 -17.40 -1.29
C MET A 1 -9.82 -18.14 -2.33
N ASN A 2 -10.43 -18.78 -3.36
CA ASN A 2 -9.70 -19.62 -4.31
C ASN A 2 -8.87 -18.75 -5.26
N ASP A 3 -7.72 -19.26 -5.74
CA ASP A 3 -6.84 -18.60 -6.73
C ASP A 3 -7.58 -18.00 -7.95
N LEU A 4 -8.65 -18.66 -8.39
CA LEU A 4 -9.51 -18.18 -9.48
C LEU A 4 -10.24 -16.85 -9.15
N SER A 5 -10.44 -16.51 -7.88
CA SER A 5 -11.08 -15.25 -7.48
C SER A 5 -10.08 -14.08 -7.50
N ILE A 6 -8.82 -14.33 -7.15
CA ILE A 6 -7.74 -13.32 -7.19
C ILE A 6 -7.40 -12.97 -8.64
N ALA A 7 -7.36 -13.95 -9.54
CA ALA A 7 -7.13 -13.72 -10.96
C ALA A 7 -8.19 -12.83 -11.65
N ARG A 8 -9.40 -12.72 -11.07
CA ARG A 8 -10.44 -11.78 -11.54
C ARG A 8 -10.28 -10.37 -10.99
N ILE A 9 -9.60 -10.23 -9.85
CA ILE A 9 -9.41 -8.96 -9.15
C ILE A 9 -8.12 -8.28 -9.60
N LEU A 10 -7.07 -9.06 -9.86
CA LEU A 10 -5.73 -8.59 -10.14
C LEU A 10 -5.35 -8.84 -11.61
N ASN A 11 -5.12 -7.76 -12.37
CA ASN A 11 -4.70 -7.85 -13.76
C ASN A 11 -3.22 -8.20 -13.89
N ARG A 12 -2.36 -7.56 -13.09
CA ARG A 12 -0.91 -7.77 -13.06
C ARG A 12 -0.31 -7.26 -11.76
N GLN A 13 0.93 -7.66 -11.51
CA GLN A 13 1.76 -7.15 -10.42
C GLN A 13 3.15 -6.82 -10.94
N GLU A 14 3.77 -5.79 -10.40
CA GLU A 14 5.19 -5.49 -10.60
C GLU A 14 5.83 -5.05 -9.27
N SER A 15 7.16 -5.14 -9.21
CA SER A 15 7.91 -4.83 -7.98
C SER A 15 9.20 -4.10 -8.32
N PHE A 16 9.57 -3.16 -7.46
CA PHE A 16 10.80 -2.37 -7.54
C PHE A 16 11.59 -2.46 -6.24
N GLY A 17 12.90 -2.22 -6.35
CA GLY A 17 13.80 -2.13 -5.22
C GLY A 17 14.21 -3.48 -4.63
N VAL A 18 14.48 -3.50 -3.33
CA VAL A 18 15.03 -4.66 -2.63
C VAL A 18 13.94 -5.72 -2.44
N GLN A 19 14.24 -6.97 -2.81
CA GLN A 19 13.27 -8.07 -2.77
C GLN A 19 13.16 -8.77 -1.41
N SER A 20 14.10 -8.55 -0.51
CA SER A 20 14.07 -9.13 0.84
C SER A 20 14.55 -8.14 1.88
N ALA A 21 13.82 -8.09 3.00
CA ALA A 21 14.22 -7.30 4.15
C ALA A 21 15.55 -7.80 4.75
N ASP A 22 16.35 -6.89 5.27
CA ASP A 22 17.46 -7.22 6.14
C ASP A 22 16.90 -7.84 7.44
N PRO A 23 17.24 -9.09 7.78
CA PRO A 23 16.72 -9.73 8.99
C PRO A 23 17.06 -8.99 10.29
N ALA A 24 18.08 -8.12 10.26
CA ALA A 24 18.50 -7.32 11.41
C ALA A 24 17.62 -6.08 11.64
N LYS A 25 16.77 -5.71 10.68
CA LYS A 25 15.88 -4.54 10.78
C LYS A 25 14.42 -4.97 10.90
N PRO A 26 13.62 -4.31 11.76
CA PRO A 26 12.19 -4.50 11.75
C PRO A 26 11.64 -4.09 10.38
N SER A 27 10.64 -4.80 9.89
CA SER A 27 9.96 -4.47 8.64
C SER A 27 8.55 -3.95 8.91
N LEU A 28 8.08 -3.05 8.06
CA LEU A 28 6.74 -2.51 8.11
C LEU A 28 6.10 -2.54 6.72
N ASP A 29 5.04 -3.32 6.59
CA ASP A 29 4.20 -3.38 5.39
C ASP A 29 3.17 -2.25 5.42
N ILE A 30 3.18 -1.39 4.38
CA ILE A 30 2.30 -0.22 4.27
C ILE A 30 1.54 -0.28 2.95
N ALA A 31 0.22 -0.15 2.99
CA ALA A 31 -0.62 -0.20 1.79
C ALA A 31 -1.31 1.12 1.49
N PHE A 32 -1.50 1.37 0.19
CA PHE A 32 -2.22 2.51 -0.38
C PHE A 32 -3.20 2.03 -1.44
N GLY A 33 -4.42 2.57 -1.43
CA GLY A 33 -5.37 2.45 -2.52
C GLY A 33 -5.48 3.79 -3.25
N ILE A 34 -5.04 3.88 -4.50
CA ILE A 34 -4.97 5.12 -5.25
C ILE A 34 -5.54 5.01 -6.66
N ASP A 35 -5.97 6.12 -7.22
CA ASP A 35 -6.07 6.32 -8.66
C ASP A 35 -4.82 7.05 -9.19
N GLU A 36 -4.70 7.14 -10.52
CA GLU A 36 -3.57 7.75 -11.20
C GLU A 36 -3.25 9.19 -10.72
N ARG A 37 -4.28 9.97 -10.31
CA ARG A 37 -4.12 11.37 -9.89
C ARG A 37 -3.41 11.48 -8.53
N TYR A 38 -3.56 10.48 -7.68
CA TYR A 38 -3.00 10.47 -6.33
C TYR A 38 -1.57 9.90 -6.25
N ALA A 39 -1.00 9.41 -7.35
CA ALA A 39 0.35 8.84 -7.38
C ALA A 39 1.43 9.80 -6.86
N ARG A 40 1.31 11.12 -7.14
CA ARG A 40 2.27 12.13 -6.67
C ARG A 40 2.14 12.39 -5.17
N TYR A 41 0.93 12.47 -4.65
CA TYR A 41 0.69 12.65 -3.20
C TYR A 41 1.22 11.44 -2.43
N MET A 42 0.93 10.23 -2.91
CA MET A 42 1.51 9.00 -2.36
C MET A 42 3.04 9.03 -2.37
N GLY A 43 3.68 9.51 -3.44
CA GLY A 43 5.14 9.65 -3.52
C GLY A 43 5.70 10.59 -2.45
N VAL A 44 5.01 11.68 -2.12
CA VAL A 44 5.37 12.59 -1.02
C VAL A 44 5.23 11.88 0.33
N LEU A 45 4.12 11.17 0.54
CA LEU A 45 3.92 10.38 1.77
C LEU A 45 5.01 9.31 1.91
N MET A 46 5.30 8.51 0.86
CA MET A 46 6.37 7.51 0.89
C MET A 46 7.72 8.13 1.28
N THR A 47 8.07 9.28 0.69
CA THR A 47 9.31 9.99 1.00
C THR A 47 9.35 10.43 2.47
N SER A 48 8.23 10.93 3.01
CA SER A 48 8.13 11.33 4.42
C SER A 48 8.21 10.14 5.38
N LEU A 49 7.63 9.00 4.99
CA LEU A 49 7.73 7.74 5.73
C LEU A 49 9.19 7.24 5.79
N ILE A 50 9.89 7.24 4.67
CA ILE A 50 11.29 6.84 4.58
C ILE A 50 12.17 7.76 5.44
N ALA A 51 11.99 9.07 5.34
CA ALA A 51 12.78 10.05 6.09
C ALA A 51 12.64 9.92 7.61
N ASN A 52 11.46 9.52 8.09
CA ASN A 52 11.19 9.40 9.52
C ASN A 52 11.39 7.98 10.10
N ASN A 53 11.66 6.95 9.26
CA ASN A 53 11.74 5.55 9.68
C ASN A 53 12.98 4.83 9.14
N VAL A 54 14.13 5.47 9.23
CA VAL A 54 15.43 4.97 8.70
C VAL A 54 15.90 3.66 9.34
N ASP A 55 15.40 3.37 10.54
CA ASP A 55 15.73 2.17 11.30
C ASP A 55 14.86 0.96 10.91
N CYS A 56 13.88 1.16 10.02
CA CYS A 56 12.89 0.18 9.61
C CYS A 56 13.04 -0.12 8.10
N PHE A 57 12.83 -1.37 7.70
CA PHE A 57 12.72 -1.72 6.29
C PHE A 57 11.27 -1.54 5.85
N LEU A 58 11.02 -0.58 4.95
CA LEU A 58 9.68 -0.25 4.49
C LEU A 58 9.32 -1.04 3.23
N ILE A 59 8.16 -1.67 3.26
CA ILE A 59 7.59 -2.44 2.15
C ILE A 59 6.27 -1.77 1.79
N PHE A 60 6.20 -1.18 0.60
CA PHE A 60 5.02 -0.47 0.12
C PHE A 60 4.20 -1.32 -0.83
N HIS A 61 2.90 -1.40 -0.60
CA HIS A 61 1.92 -2.11 -1.40
C HIS A 61 0.94 -1.11 -2.02
N VAL A 62 1.06 -0.85 -3.31
CA VAL A 62 0.25 0.13 -4.05
C VAL A 62 -0.84 -0.61 -4.83
N PHE A 63 -2.10 -0.32 -4.53
CA PHE A 63 -3.27 -0.86 -5.21
C PHE A 63 -3.88 0.21 -6.10
N THR A 64 -3.86 -0.01 -7.41
CA THR A 64 -4.31 0.96 -8.41
C THR A 64 -4.83 0.24 -9.66
N ASP A 65 -5.69 0.87 -10.43
CA ASP A 65 -6.06 0.39 -11.77
C ASP A 65 -5.05 0.82 -12.84
N SER A 66 -4.47 2.00 -12.65
CA SER A 66 -3.48 2.57 -13.58
C SER A 66 -2.49 3.48 -12.85
N ILE A 67 -1.33 3.64 -13.47
CA ILE A 67 -0.29 4.60 -13.06
C ILE A 67 0.44 5.12 -14.30
N ARG A 68 0.75 6.40 -14.33
CA ARG A 68 1.49 7.01 -15.44
C ARG A 68 2.91 6.51 -15.49
N ASN A 69 3.47 6.38 -16.68
CA ASN A 69 4.85 5.92 -16.86
C ASN A 69 5.86 6.78 -16.10
N GLU A 70 5.66 8.10 -16.05
CA GLU A 70 6.51 9.01 -15.28
C GLU A 70 6.49 8.72 -13.78
N ASP A 71 5.29 8.51 -13.22
CA ASP A 71 5.13 8.24 -11.78
C ASP A 71 5.64 6.83 -11.44
N ARG A 72 5.46 5.86 -12.35
CA ARG A 72 6.05 4.52 -12.24
C ARG A 72 7.58 4.56 -12.22
N GLN A 73 8.20 5.37 -13.09
CA GLN A 73 9.65 5.57 -13.11
C GLN A 73 10.16 6.23 -11.82
N ARG A 74 9.43 7.24 -11.29
CA ARG A 74 9.75 7.87 -10.00
C ARG A 74 9.69 6.88 -8.84
N LEU A 75 8.71 5.99 -8.82
CA LEU A 75 8.63 4.93 -7.80
C LEU A 75 9.79 3.95 -7.89
N SER A 76 10.21 3.55 -9.11
CA SER A 76 11.40 2.71 -9.29
C SER A 76 12.66 3.40 -8.77
N GLN A 77 12.86 4.67 -9.12
CA GLN A 77 13.99 5.46 -8.63
C GLN A 77 14.00 5.62 -7.11
N LEU A 78 12.83 5.89 -6.53
CA LEU A 78 12.67 6.00 -5.08
C LEU A 78 13.01 4.68 -4.38
N ALA A 79 12.56 3.55 -4.91
CA ALA A 79 12.84 2.24 -4.36
C ALA A 79 14.34 1.91 -4.37
N GLU A 80 15.02 2.23 -5.47
CA GLU A 80 16.48 2.03 -5.61
C GLU A 80 17.26 2.97 -4.70
N GLN A 81 16.93 4.27 -4.71
CA GLN A 81 17.66 5.30 -3.96
C GLN A 81 17.62 5.06 -2.45
N PHE A 82 16.49 4.58 -1.93
CA PHE A 82 16.29 4.42 -0.49
C PHE A 82 16.30 2.96 -0.02
N SER A 83 16.60 2.02 -0.91
CA SER A 83 16.65 0.59 -0.59
C SER A 83 15.38 0.07 0.09
N VAL A 84 14.21 0.47 -0.41
CA VAL A 84 12.89 0.01 0.03
C VAL A 84 12.28 -0.92 -1.00
N SER A 85 11.24 -1.69 -0.62
CA SER A 85 10.44 -2.48 -1.56
C SER A 85 9.16 -1.73 -1.94
N ILE A 86 8.81 -1.73 -3.23
CA ILE A 86 7.52 -1.24 -3.73
C ILE A 86 6.88 -2.30 -4.61
N HIS A 87 5.69 -2.75 -4.22
CA HIS A 87 4.88 -3.69 -4.97
C HIS A 87 3.64 -2.99 -5.51
N ILE A 88 3.42 -2.98 -6.83
CA ILE A 88 2.24 -2.40 -7.46
C ILE A 88 1.31 -3.53 -7.90
N TYR A 89 0.08 -3.47 -7.43
CA TYR A 89 -1.01 -4.39 -7.74
C TYR A 89 -2.02 -3.68 -8.63
N TYR A 90 -2.10 -4.07 -9.90
CA TYR A 90 -3.03 -3.48 -10.87
C TYR A 90 -4.38 -4.15 -10.76
N ILE A 91 -5.32 -3.47 -10.14
CA ILE A 91 -6.66 -3.94 -9.88
C ILE A 91 -7.50 -3.88 -11.16
N ASN A 92 -8.28 -4.93 -11.40
CA ASN A 92 -9.31 -4.89 -12.43
C ASN A 92 -10.48 -4.03 -11.93
N PRO A 93 -10.78 -2.85 -12.54
CA PRO A 93 -11.82 -1.96 -12.07
C PRO A 93 -13.22 -2.60 -12.09
N VAL A 94 -13.44 -3.63 -12.91
CA VAL A 94 -14.69 -4.39 -12.94
C VAL A 94 -14.98 -5.05 -11.58
N SER A 95 -13.95 -5.39 -10.80
CA SER A 95 -14.09 -6.04 -9.49
C SER A 95 -14.82 -5.19 -8.44
N VAL A 96 -14.88 -3.87 -8.63
CA VAL A 96 -15.52 -2.90 -7.72
C VAL A 96 -16.66 -2.11 -8.37
N GLN A 97 -16.98 -2.36 -9.65
CA GLN A 97 -17.95 -1.56 -10.42
C GLN A 97 -19.38 -1.58 -9.86
N ASN A 98 -19.75 -2.65 -9.14
CA ASN A 98 -21.08 -2.81 -8.56
C ASN A 98 -21.21 -2.24 -7.14
N LEU A 99 -20.13 -1.65 -6.59
CA LEU A 99 -20.16 -0.99 -5.30
C LEU A 99 -20.78 0.41 -5.46
N PRO A 100 -21.50 0.93 -4.42
CA PRO A 100 -22.17 2.21 -4.51
C PRO A 100 -21.20 3.33 -4.90
N ALA A 101 -21.41 3.96 -6.05
CA ALA A 101 -20.66 5.14 -6.45
C ALA A 101 -21.29 6.37 -5.77
N ALA A 102 -20.62 6.93 -4.77
CA ALA A 102 -20.94 8.28 -4.33
C ALA A 102 -20.31 9.28 -5.31
N ASN A 103 -21.04 10.31 -5.69
CA ASN A 103 -20.70 11.26 -6.76
C ASN A 103 -19.31 11.96 -6.64
N HIS A 104 -18.59 11.73 -5.50
CA HIS A 104 -17.33 12.40 -5.20
C HIS A 104 -16.18 11.43 -4.93
N TYR A 105 -16.40 10.10 -4.93
CA TYR A 105 -15.34 9.12 -4.63
C TYR A 105 -14.92 8.34 -5.87
N SER A 106 -13.61 8.27 -6.09
CA SER A 106 -13.02 7.37 -7.09
C SER A 106 -13.25 5.91 -6.70
N PRO A 107 -13.44 4.98 -7.65
CA PRO A 107 -13.45 3.54 -7.39
C PRO A 107 -12.24 3.05 -6.60
N ALA A 108 -11.11 3.77 -6.67
CA ALA A 108 -9.91 3.48 -5.89
C ALA A 108 -10.14 3.46 -4.36
N THR A 109 -11.15 4.18 -3.85
CA THR A 109 -11.56 4.13 -2.44
C THR A 109 -11.92 2.71 -2.01
N TYR A 110 -12.42 1.88 -2.91
CA TYR A 110 -12.81 0.50 -2.63
C TYR A 110 -11.66 -0.50 -2.74
N TYR A 111 -10.49 -0.10 -3.29
CA TYR A 111 -9.35 -1.01 -3.40
C TYR A 111 -8.86 -1.47 -2.03
N ARG A 112 -9.03 -0.65 -0.98
CA ARG A 112 -8.72 -1.03 0.40
C ARG A 112 -9.43 -2.29 0.86
N LEU A 113 -10.62 -2.58 0.35
CA LEU A 113 -11.41 -3.77 0.70
C LEU A 113 -10.84 -5.05 0.06
N LEU A 114 -10.05 -4.92 -1.00
CA LEU A 114 -9.45 -6.04 -1.73
C LEU A 114 -8.08 -6.45 -1.15
N ILE A 115 -7.44 -5.56 -0.39
CA ILE A 115 -6.09 -5.74 0.16
C ILE A 115 -5.97 -7.02 0.98
N PRO A 116 -6.86 -7.30 1.98
CA PRO A 116 -6.73 -8.50 2.78
C PRO A 116 -6.76 -9.78 1.95
N ALA A 117 -7.59 -9.79 0.91
CA ALA A 117 -7.72 -10.95 0.04
C ALA A 117 -6.47 -11.20 -0.82
N ILE A 118 -5.85 -10.13 -1.35
CA ILE A 118 -4.68 -10.21 -2.23
C ILE A 118 -3.42 -10.54 -1.44
N LEU A 119 -3.31 -10.04 -0.20
CA LEU A 119 -2.14 -10.23 0.66
C LEU A 119 -2.28 -11.38 1.66
N GLN A 120 -3.42 -12.07 1.70
CA GLN A 120 -3.65 -13.20 2.60
C GLN A 120 -2.55 -14.25 2.48
N GLY A 121 -1.98 -14.65 3.62
CA GLY A 121 -0.91 -15.65 3.70
C GLY A 121 0.48 -15.15 3.28
N LYS A 122 0.60 -13.90 2.82
CA LYS A 122 1.89 -13.29 2.44
C LYS A 122 2.47 -12.43 3.54
N ILE A 123 1.62 -11.72 4.27
CA ILE A 123 1.97 -10.84 5.38
C ILE A 123 1.06 -11.09 6.57
N THR A 124 1.52 -10.76 7.78
CA THR A 124 0.76 -10.96 9.02
C THR A 124 0.14 -9.67 9.55
N ARG A 125 0.74 -8.53 9.24
CA ARG A 125 0.29 -7.22 9.70
C ARG A 125 0.53 -6.19 8.60
N LEU A 126 -0.43 -5.26 8.44
CA LEU A 126 -0.39 -4.22 7.43
C LEU A 126 -0.87 -2.91 8.03
N LEU A 127 -0.18 -1.82 7.72
CA LEU A 127 -0.65 -0.46 7.96
C LEU A 127 -1.27 0.08 6.65
N TYR A 128 -2.56 0.39 6.68
CA TYR A 128 -3.20 1.11 5.57
C TYR A 128 -3.15 2.61 5.84
N LEU A 129 -2.71 3.39 4.85
CA LEU A 129 -2.68 4.85 4.91
C LEU A 129 -3.39 5.45 3.69
N ASP A 130 -4.13 6.53 3.89
CA ASP A 130 -4.57 7.38 2.79
C ASP A 130 -3.37 8.14 2.21
N SER A 131 -3.38 8.38 0.91
CA SER A 131 -2.19 8.84 0.18
C SER A 131 -1.92 10.34 0.26
N ASP A 132 -2.81 11.12 0.86
CA ASP A 132 -2.76 12.59 0.96
C ASP A 132 -2.41 13.10 2.37
N ILE A 133 -1.72 12.28 3.14
CA ILE A 133 -1.19 12.62 4.46
C ILE A 133 0.34 12.71 4.44
N ILE A 134 0.95 13.18 5.52
CA ILE A 134 2.41 13.27 5.69
C ILE A 134 2.81 12.62 7.01
N CYS A 135 3.82 11.78 6.97
CA CYS A 135 4.46 11.22 8.16
C CYS A 135 5.41 12.24 8.76
N ILE A 136 5.19 12.62 10.03
CA ILE A 136 5.99 13.63 10.73
C ILE A 136 6.82 13.06 11.90
N SER A 137 6.71 11.74 12.15
CA SER A 137 7.43 11.07 13.25
C SER A 137 7.62 9.58 12.97
N LYS A 138 8.38 8.90 13.85
CA LYS A 138 8.61 7.45 13.74
C LYS A 138 7.32 6.66 13.97
N LEU A 139 7.17 5.58 13.19
CA LEU A 139 6.07 4.61 13.27
C LEU A 139 6.44 3.32 14.02
N THR A 140 7.60 3.29 14.68
CA THR A 140 8.14 2.05 15.31
C THR A 140 7.16 1.36 16.24
N ASN A 141 6.32 2.12 16.95
CA ASN A 141 5.36 1.54 17.91
C ASN A 141 4.07 1.01 17.27
N ILE A 142 3.80 1.33 16.00
CA ILE A 142 2.56 0.87 15.33
C ILE A 142 2.59 -0.65 15.10
N SER A 143 3.76 -1.21 14.75
CA SER A 143 3.92 -2.65 14.58
C SER A 143 3.76 -3.44 15.88
N GLU A 144 3.92 -2.78 17.03
CA GLU A 144 3.87 -3.39 18.36
C GLU A 144 2.50 -3.25 19.04
N ILE A 145 1.55 -2.51 18.45
CA ILE A 145 0.20 -2.35 19.01
C ILE A 145 -0.42 -3.74 19.21
N PRO A 146 -0.82 -4.10 20.45
CA PRO A 146 -1.42 -5.39 20.71
C PRO A 146 -2.79 -5.48 20.02
N MET A 147 -2.94 -6.38 19.05
CA MET A 147 -4.22 -6.58 18.35
C MET A 147 -5.14 -7.59 19.08
N GLY A 148 -4.59 -8.45 19.97
CA GLY A 148 -5.35 -9.49 20.63
C GLY A 148 -6.09 -10.36 19.61
N ASN A 149 -7.41 -10.48 19.76
CA ASN A 149 -8.28 -11.19 18.83
C ASN A 149 -8.93 -10.27 17.76
N THR A 150 -8.51 -9.00 17.67
CA THR A 150 -9.06 -8.05 16.68
C THR A 150 -8.37 -8.21 15.33
N ILE A 151 -9.15 -8.11 14.27
CA ILE A 151 -8.64 -8.19 12.89
C ILE A 151 -8.23 -6.82 12.33
N ALA A 152 -8.71 -5.73 12.91
CA ALA A 152 -8.37 -4.37 12.51
C ALA A 152 -8.41 -3.40 13.69
N ALA A 153 -7.55 -2.39 13.65
CA ALA A 153 -7.61 -1.18 14.48
C ALA A 153 -7.74 0.02 13.54
N ILE A 154 -8.60 0.96 13.89
CA ILE A 154 -8.87 2.16 13.08
C ILE A 154 -8.71 3.41 13.92
N VAL A 155 -8.35 4.52 13.27
CA VAL A 155 -8.43 5.86 13.84
C VAL A 155 -9.81 6.42 13.47
N PRO A 156 -10.63 6.82 14.45
CA PRO A 156 -11.95 7.41 14.13
C PRO A 156 -11.77 8.80 13.51
N ASP A 157 -12.63 9.13 12.55
CA ASP A 157 -12.78 10.52 12.10
C ASP A 157 -13.34 11.38 13.23
N VAL A 158 -12.79 12.60 13.40
CA VAL A 158 -13.15 13.55 14.47
C VAL A 158 -13.99 14.67 13.87
#